data_92fd5526e1821c9d145f344744869d81
#
_entry.id   92fd5526e1821c9d145f344744869d81
#
_cell.length_a   1.000
_cell.length_b   1.000
_cell.length_c   1.000
_cell.angle_alpha   90.00
_cell.angle_beta   90.00
_cell.angle_gamma   90.00
#
_symmetry.space_group_name_H-M   'P 1'
#
loop_
_entity.id
_entity.type
_entity.pdbx_description
1 polymer ?
#
loop_
_entity_poly.entity_id
_entity_poly.type
_entity_poly.pdbx_seq_one_letter_code
_entity_poly.pdbx_strand_id
1 'polypeptide(L)'
;MIRTLLCTAIAAVSFAAHAQSWPTKPVTMLNPFPPGGGTDVFARPIAAKLSQQLGQQVLIENQGGAGGTVGATSASKRAPDGYNWFFGAVHHTIAESLYKTLPYGLEKDFEPITVAAFVPNVVVIHPKHLDKFRTLQELIVYVKANPGKLNYGSAGSGTTHHLAAELFKIMTKTFMVHIPYRGAGPLMPDLLAGQVDLAFDGLGTSAPQIKAGKLIPLAVSTMVRNPVLPNVPTVNEAGVPGYEVRTWYAIWALKGTPKDIQERMYKEVVIAMNQPDLKKIWAEQGADVGGMPPVEFAKLVRSEITKWAKVVKESGAQVDN
;
A
#
# COMPACT_ATOMS: atom_id res chain seq x y z
N MET A 1 52.96 -17.05 57.71
CA MET A 1 51.53 -17.16 57.44
C MET A 1 51.01 -15.85 56.83
N ILE A 2 51.57 -15.32 55.69
CA ILE A 2 51.13 -14.12 54.99
C ILE A 2 51.29 -14.33 53.47
N ARG A 3 50.86 -15.48 52.93
CA ARG A 3 50.98 -15.76 51.48
C ARG A 3 49.72 -16.30 50.81
N THR A 4 48.59 -16.30 51.51
CA THR A 4 47.36 -17.01 51.03
C THR A 4 46.14 -16.09 50.85
N LEU A 5 46.33 -14.74 50.84
CA LEU A 5 45.21 -13.79 50.78
C LEU A 5 45.20 -12.91 49.49
N LEU A 6 45.98 -13.25 48.45
CA LEU A 6 46.09 -12.41 47.25
C LEU A 6 45.53 -13.03 45.99
N CYS A 7 44.81 -14.17 46.05
CA CYS A 7 44.30 -14.87 44.88
C CYS A 7 42.77 -14.84 44.70
N THR A 8 42.00 -14.08 45.46
CA THR A 8 40.51 -14.14 45.39
C THR A 8 39.87 -12.81 44.94
N ALA A 9 40.61 -11.88 44.37
CA ALA A 9 40.09 -10.55 43.97
C ALA A 9 40.02 -10.35 42.44
N ILE A 10 40.18 -11.38 41.59
CA ILE A 10 40.23 -11.24 40.12
C ILE A 10 39.07 -11.95 39.40
N ALA A 11 37.97 -12.26 40.05
CA ALA A 11 36.87 -13.01 39.42
C ALA A 11 35.51 -12.27 39.41
N ALA A 12 35.46 -10.96 39.34
CA ALA A 12 34.19 -10.21 39.26
C ALA A 12 34.28 -9.04 38.31
N VAL A 13 34.98 -9.16 37.17
CA VAL A 13 34.67 -8.34 36.01
C VAL A 13 33.56 -9.08 35.27
N SER A 14 32.33 -8.92 35.76
CA SER A 14 31.12 -9.26 34.99
C SER A 14 31.22 -8.42 33.72
N PHE A 15 31.51 -9.06 32.59
CA PHE A 15 31.20 -8.53 31.29
C PHE A 15 29.70 -8.23 31.31
N ALA A 16 29.32 -7.00 31.60
CA ALA A 16 28.07 -6.47 31.17
C ALA A 16 28.15 -6.52 29.62
N ALA A 17 27.78 -7.67 29.06
CA ALA A 17 27.49 -7.78 27.65
C ALA A 17 26.40 -6.73 27.43
N HIS A 18 26.78 -5.55 26.96
CA HIS A 18 25.84 -4.61 26.37
C HIS A 18 25.23 -5.41 25.23
N ALA A 19 24.06 -5.98 25.47
CA ALA A 19 23.26 -6.56 24.42
C ALA A 19 23.18 -5.47 23.34
N GLN A 20 23.89 -5.72 22.24
CA GLN A 20 24.02 -4.74 21.17
C GLN A 20 22.60 -4.43 20.72
N SER A 21 22.14 -3.19 20.95
CA SER A 21 20.75 -2.82 20.74
C SER A 21 20.39 -3.02 19.26
N TRP A 22 19.33 -3.80 18.98
CA TRP A 22 18.80 -3.93 17.63
C TRP A 22 18.55 -2.56 16.99
N PRO A 23 18.85 -2.36 15.69
CA PRO A 23 19.52 -3.28 14.76
C PRO A 23 21.05 -3.13 14.76
N THR A 24 21.76 -4.23 14.54
CA THR A 24 23.24 -4.28 14.45
C THR A 24 23.76 -4.49 13.02
N LYS A 25 22.85 -4.75 12.08
CA LYS A 25 23.08 -4.97 10.65
C LYS A 25 21.92 -4.39 9.83
N PRO A 26 22.04 -4.26 8.51
CA PRO A 26 20.97 -3.76 7.67
C PRO A 26 19.65 -4.51 7.85
N VAL A 27 18.54 -3.76 7.79
CA VAL A 27 17.17 -4.27 7.87
C VAL A 27 16.57 -4.27 6.46
N THR A 28 15.88 -5.34 6.10
CA THR A 28 15.20 -5.46 4.79
C THR A 28 13.70 -5.28 4.98
N MET A 29 13.12 -4.40 4.17
CA MET A 29 11.68 -4.21 4.07
C MET A 29 11.23 -4.68 2.69
N LEU A 30 10.55 -5.83 2.63
CA LEU A 30 10.06 -6.40 1.38
C LEU A 30 8.82 -5.62 0.92
N ASN A 31 8.89 -5.09 -0.29
CA ASN A 31 7.80 -4.43 -0.99
C ASN A 31 7.25 -5.38 -2.07
N PRO A 32 5.96 -5.77 -2.02
CA PRO A 32 5.39 -6.80 -2.90
C PRO A 32 5.04 -6.30 -4.32
N PHE A 33 5.57 -5.15 -4.73
CA PHE A 33 5.35 -4.58 -6.06
C PHE A 33 6.65 -4.07 -6.67
N PRO A 34 6.71 -3.94 -8.01
CA PRO A 34 7.84 -3.32 -8.71
C PRO A 34 8.10 -1.88 -8.26
N PRO A 35 9.32 -1.36 -8.48
CA PRO A 35 9.63 0.04 -8.24
C PRO A 35 8.69 1.00 -8.98
N GLY A 36 8.50 2.20 -8.41
CA GLY A 36 7.69 3.28 -9.00
C GLY A 36 6.16 3.13 -8.83
N GLY A 37 5.68 2.03 -8.25
CA GLY A 37 4.28 1.88 -7.85
C GLY A 37 3.98 2.52 -6.50
N GLY A 38 2.68 2.57 -6.13
CA GLY A 38 2.25 3.24 -4.90
C GLY A 38 2.95 2.75 -3.64
N THR A 39 3.10 1.43 -3.44
CA THR A 39 3.85 0.89 -2.29
C THR A 39 5.29 1.39 -2.25
N ASP A 40 5.96 1.47 -3.40
CA ASP A 40 7.37 1.91 -3.49
C ASP A 40 7.52 3.41 -3.19
N VAL A 41 6.59 4.22 -3.68
CA VAL A 41 6.53 5.68 -3.47
C VAL A 41 6.41 6.01 -1.98
N PHE A 42 5.69 5.22 -1.19
CA PHE A 42 5.51 5.42 0.24
C PHE A 42 6.57 4.68 1.08
N ALA A 43 7.10 3.54 0.63
CA ALA A 43 8.11 2.77 1.37
C ALA A 43 9.48 3.46 1.40
N ARG A 44 9.96 4.02 0.28
CA ARG A 44 11.32 4.58 0.19
C ARG A 44 11.56 5.77 1.10
N PRO A 45 10.68 6.79 1.17
CA PRO A 45 10.90 7.91 2.07
C PRO A 45 10.94 7.50 3.54
N ILE A 46 10.05 6.57 3.96
CA ILE A 46 10.05 6.09 5.33
C ILE A 46 11.30 5.24 5.65
N ALA A 47 11.74 4.39 4.72
CA ALA A 47 12.97 3.60 4.87
C ALA A 47 14.22 4.49 4.99
N ALA A 48 14.27 5.59 4.24
CA ALA A 48 15.36 6.57 4.36
C ALA A 48 15.40 7.22 5.77
N LYS A 49 14.23 7.59 6.32
CA LYS A 49 14.13 8.13 7.69
C LYS A 49 14.49 7.10 8.74
N LEU A 50 13.98 5.88 8.62
CA LEU A 50 14.33 4.78 9.52
C LEU A 50 15.82 4.46 9.49
N SER A 51 16.47 4.53 8.32
CA SER A 51 17.93 4.34 8.23
C SER A 51 18.71 5.36 9.05
N GLN A 52 18.28 6.63 9.03
CA GLN A 52 18.89 7.69 9.83
C GLN A 52 18.65 7.48 11.34
N GLN A 53 17.42 7.14 11.73
CA GLN A 53 17.03 6.97 13.13
C GLN A 53 17.66 5.73 13.78
N LEU A 54 17.72 4.61 13.04
CA LEU A 54 18.22 3.33 13.53
C LEU A 54 19.76 3.21 13.44
N GLY A 55 20.43 4.11 12.70
CA GLY A 55 21.87 4.02 12.46
C GLY A 55 22.30 2.81 11.62
N GLN A 56 21.34 2.14 10.98
CA GLN A 56 21.54 1.00 10.09
C GLN A 56 20.70 1.17 8.82
N GLN A 57 21.18 0.67 7.69
CA GLN A 57 20.46 0.75 6.43
C GLN A 57 19.13 0.01 6.51
N VAL A 58 18.02 0.67 6.09
CA VAL A 58 16.75 0.02 5.83
C VAL A 58 16.57 -0.08 4.31
N LEU A 59 16.70 -1.28 3.78
CA LEU A 59 16.71 -1.57 2.35
C LEU A 59 15.31 -1.96 1.87
N ILE A 60 14.87 -1.37 0.76
CA ILE A 60 13.64 -1.78 0.09
C ILE A 60 13.98 -2.85 -0.94
N GLU A 61 13.41 -4.04 -0.77
CA GLU A 61 13.49 -5.14 -1.73
C GLU A 61 12.14 -5.29 -2.44
N ASN A 62 12.14 -5.04 -3.75
CA ASN A 62 10.93 -5.14 -4.55
C ASN A 62 10.74 -6.56 -5.13
N GLN A 63 9.61 -7.19 -4.84
CA GLN A 63 9.26 -8.51 -5.37
C GLN A 63 7.79 -8.54 -5.80
N GLY A 64 7.53 -8.14 -7.04
CA GLY A 64 6.18 -8.04 -7.59
C GLY A 64 5.65 -9.34 -8.18
N GLY A 65 4.34 -9.39 -8.35
CA GLY A 65 3.61 -10.48 -9.04
C GLY A 65 2.29 -10.83 -8.39
N ALA A 66 1.33 -11.28 -9.19
CA ALA A 66 0.00 -11.74 -8.77
C ALA A 66 -0.67 -10.82 -7.73
N GLY A 67 -0.83 -9.53 -8.05
CA GLY A 67 -1.46 -8.55 -7.13
C GLY A 67 -0.73 -8.37 -5.79
N GLY A 68 0.57 -8.70 -5.71
CA GLY A 68 1.40 -8.60 -4.50
C GLY A 68 1.51 -9.91 -3.70
N THR A 69 0.79 -10.97 -4.07
CA THR A 69 0.80 -12.24 -3.32
C THR A 69 2.14 -12.98 -3.42
N VAL A 70 2.89 -12.81 -4.51
CA VAL A 70 4.24 -13.38 -4.67
C VAL A 70 5.19 -12.81 -3.62
N GLY A 71 5.23 -11.49 -3.47
CA GLY A 71 6.05 -10.84 -2.46
C GLY A 71 5.63 -11.19 -1.03
N ALA A 72 4.32 -11.21 -0.74
CA ALA A 72 3.82 -11.60 0.58
C ALA A 72 4.20 -13.05 0.92
N THR A 73 4.09 -13.98 -0.05
CA THR A 73 4.53 -15.37 0.11
C THR A 73 6.03 -15.48 0.39
N SER A 74 6.84 -14.66 -0.29
CA SER A 74 8.28 -14.61 -0.03
C SER A 74 8.58 -14.06 1.37
N ALA A 75 7.91 -12.98 1.76
CA ALA A 75 8.07 -12.38 3.08
C ALA A 75 7.72 -13.36 4.20
N SER A 76 6.59 -14.10 4.09
CA SER A 76 6.12 -15.02 5.12
C SER A 76 7.09 -16.17 5.42
N LYS A 77 8.02 -16.47 4.52
CA LYS A 77 9.02 -17.54 4.65
C LYS A 77 10.37 -17.09 5.22
N ARG A 78 10.54 -15.78 5.46
CA ARG A 78 11.79 -15.23 5.99
C ARG A 78 11.89 -15.42 7.51
N ALA A 79 13.12 -15.32 8.03
CA ALA A 79 13.37 -15.40 9.46
C ALA A 79 12.68 -14.25 10.22
N PRO A 80 11.94 -14.53 11.30
CA PRO A 80 11.30 -13.53 12.14
C PRO A 80 12.25 -12.94 13.18
N ASP A 81 13.45 -12.56 12.74
CA ASP A 81 14.56 -12.12 13.58
C ASP A 81 14.62 -10.59 13.80
N GLY A 82 13.61 -9.87 13.28
CA GLY A 82 13.56 -8.41 13.31
C GLY A 82 14.34 -7.72 12.19
N TYR A 83 15.01 -8.46 11.32
CA TYR A 83 15.72 -7.88 10.16
C TYR A 83 14.98 -8.03 8.85
N ASN A 84 13.82 -8.69 8.88
CA ASN A 84 12.92 -8.83 7.75
C ASN A 84 11.54 -8.26 8.11
N TRP A 85 11.06 -7.31 7.30
CA TRP A 85 9.78 -6.65 7.47
C TRP A 85 9.00 -6.70 6.16
N PHE A 86 7.69 -6.56 6.25
CA PHE A 86 6.82 -6.55 5.09
C PHE A 86 6.13 -5.19 4.97
N PHE A 87 6.32 -4.52 3.83
CA PHE A 87 5.62 -3.28 3.49
C PHE A 87 4.50 -3.60 2.52
N GLY A 88 3.35 -3.95 3.05
CA GLY A 88 2.19 -4.37 2.27
C GLY A 88 1.14 -3.27 2.12
N ALA A 89 -0.04 -3.70 1.68
CA ALA A 89 -1.16 -2.80 1.43
C ALA A 89 -2.49 -3.53 1.67
N VAL A 90 -3.60 -2.80 1.60
CA VAL A 90 -4.97 -3.33 1.65
C VAL A 90 -5.21 -4.49 0.68
N HIS A 91 -4.45 -4.57 -0.40
CA HIS A 91 -4.53 -5.65 -1.39
C HIS A 91 -4.39 -7.06 -0.78
N HIS A 92 -3.63 -7.18 0.30
CA HIS A 92 -3.43 -8.47 0.99
C HIS A 92 -4.68 -8.90 1.78
N THR A 93 -5.55 -7.96 2.20
CA THR A 93 -6.85 -8.29 2.78
C THR A 93 -7.86 -8.74 1.70
N ILE A 94 -7.73 -8.18 0.49
CA ILE A 94 -8.53 -8.60 -0.68
C ILE A 94 -8.14 -10.02 -1.09
N ALA A 95 -6.83 -10.32 -1.10
CA ALA A 95 -6.29 -11.61 -1.51
C ALA A 95 -6.87 -12.79 -0.72
N GLU A 96 -7.15 -12.61 0.58
CA GLU A 96 -7.77 -13.61 1.45
C GLU A 96 -9.11 -14.16 0.92
N SER A 97 -9.82 -13.36 0.13
CA SER A 97 -11.13 -13.74 -0.43
C SER A 97 -11.10 -14.01 -1.94
N LEU A 98 -10.10 -13.46 -2.64
CA LEU A 98 -10.04 -13.51 -4.09
C LEU A 98 -9.31 -14.77 -4.60
N TYR A 99 -8.28 -15.22 -3.88
CA TYR A 99 -7.49 -16.38 -4.26
C TYR A 99 -8.04 -17.64 -3.60
N LYS A 100 -8.37 -18.67 -4.41
CA LYS A 100 -8.83 -19.97 -3.89
C LYS A 100 -7.78 -20.68 -3.04
N THR A 101 -6.52 -20.48 -3.36
CA THR A 101 -5.36 -21.02 -2.62
C THR A 101 -4.35 -19.91 -2.43
N LEU A 102 -4.15 -19.49 -1.19
CA LEU A 102 -3.19 -18.46 -0.83
C LEU A 102 -2.04 -19.13 -0.05
N PRO A 103 -0.76 -19.02 -0.52
CA PRO A 103 0.37 -19.70 0.13
C PRO A 103 0.78 -19.09 1.46
N TYR A 104 0.11 -18.05 1.94
CA TYR A 104 0.28 -17.39 3.23
C TYR A 104 -1.08 -17.02 3.82
N GLY A 105 -1.13 -16.72 5.10
CA GLY A 105 -2.29 -16.12 5.77
C GLY A 105 -1.89 -14.78 6.41
N LEU A 106 -2.61 -13.71 6.14
CA LEU A 106 -2.21 -12.38 6.62
C LEU A 106 -2.18 -12.30 8.15
N GLU A 107 -3.17 -12.88 8.83
CA GLU A 107 -3.19 -12.96 10.30
C GLU A 107 -2.35 -14.12 10.87
N LYS A 108 -2.08 -15.15 10.06
CA LYS A 108 -1.30 -16.32 10.49
C LYS A 108 0.20 -16.07 10.46
N ASP A 109 0.70 -15.42 9.40
CA ASP A 109 2.13 -15.35 9.11
C ASP A 109 2.71 -13.94 9.38
N PHE A 110 1.85 -12.95 9.71
CA PHE A 110 2.27 -11.57 9.94
C PHE A 110 1.68 -10.99 11.23
N GLU A 111 2.43 -10.04 11.82
CA GLU A 111 1.99 -9.24 12.96
C GLU A 111 1.84 -7.79 12.50
N PRO A 112 0.66 -7.17 12.63
CA PRO A 112 0.44 -5.79 12.22
C PRO A 112 1.23 -4.83 13.10
N ILE A 113 1.99 -3.92 12.49
CA ILE A 113 2.75 -2.88 13.19
C ILE A 113 2.00 -1.55 13.12
N THR A 114 1.81 -1.00 11.92
CA THR A 114 1.02 0.22 11.74
C THR A 114 0.71 0.48 10.28
N VAL A 115 -0.36 1.23 10.02
CA VAL A 115 -0.59 1.85 8.72
C VAL A 115 0.37 3.02 8.56
N ALA A 116 1.10 3.07 7.46
CA ALA A 116 1.99 4.17 7.12
C ALA A 116 1.22 5.35 6.51
N ALA A 117 0.40 5.07 5.49
CA ALA A 117 -0.34 6.10 4.78
C ALA A 117 -1.70 5.59 4.30
N PHE A 118 -2.70 6.49 4.29
CA PHE A 118 -3.97 6.31 3.60
C PHE A 118 -3.97 7.16 2.34
N VAL A 119 -4.30 6.57 1.21
CA VAL A 119 -4.23 7.22 -0.10
C VAL A 119 -5.56 7.04 -0.83
N PRO A 120 -6.21 8.10 -1.31
CA PRO A 120 -7.38 7.96 -2.17
C PRO A 120 -7.00 7.34 -3.51
N ASN A 121 -7.92 6.61 -4.12
CA ASN A 121 -7.84 6.36 -5.54
C ASN A 121 -8.43 7.57 -6.30
N VAL A 122 -7.98 7.76 -7.50
CA VAL A 122 -8.48 8.80 -8.42
C VAL A 122 -8.84 8.15 -9.75
N VAL A 123 -10.01 8.50 -10.26
CA VAL A 123 -10.41 8.12 -11.63
C VAL A 123 -9.70 9.07 -12.57
N VAL A 124 -8.73 8.56 -13.30
CA VAL A 124 -7.95 9.32 -14.28
C VAL A 124 -8.16 8.77 -15.67
N ILE A 125 -8.18 9.67 -16.65
CA ILE A 125 -8.31 9.33 -18.08
C ILE A 125 -7.13 9.89 -18.86
N HIS A 126 -6.81 9.24 -19.99
CA HIS A 126 -5.91 9.83 -20.97
C HIS A 126 -6.60 11.01 -21.68
N PRO A 127 -5.91 12.13 -21.96
CA PRO A 127 -6.47 13.33 -22.60
C PRO A 127 -7.14 13.10 -23.97
N LYS A 128 -6.81 11.99 -24.67
CA LYS A 128 -7.44 11.61 -25.96
C LYS A 128 -8.96 11.45 -25.87
N HIS A 129 -9.54 11.39 -24.66
CA HIS A 129 -10.96 11.20 -24.44
C HIS A 129 -11.73 12.48 -24.12
N LEU A 130 -11.05 13.64 -24.04
CA LEU A 130 -11.68 14.92 -23.71
C LEU A 130 -12.73 15.41 -24.74
N ASP A 131 -12.72 14.86 -25.93
CA ASP A 131 -13.75 15.06 -26.96
C ASP A 131 -15.04 14.28 -26.66
N LYS A 132 -14.97 13.22 -25.85
CA LYS A 132 -16.09 12.31 -25.55
C LYS A 132 -16.69 12.54 -24.16
N PHE A 133 -15.84 12.77 -23.16
CA PHE A 133 -16.27 13.03 -21.77
C PHE A 133 -15.21 13.80 -21.00
N ARG A 134 -15.66 14.73 -20.15
CA ARG A 134 -14.82 15.60 -19.30
C ARG A 134 -15.15 15.48 -17.82
N THR A 135 -16.28 14.84 -17.50
CA THR A 135 -16.77 14.62 -16.15
C THR A 135 -17.03 13.14 -15.92
N LEU A 136 -17.13 12.73 -14.64
CA LEU A 136 -17.45 11.34 -14.30
C LEU A 136 -18.86 10.95 -14.79
N GLN A 137 -19.82 11.91 -14.74
CA GLN A 137 -21.19 11.66 -15.24
C GLN A 137 -21.19 11.40 -16.76
N GLU A 138 -20.45 12.20 -17.52
CA GLU A 138 -20.32 12.00 -18.96
C GLU A 138 -19.63 10.66 -19.29
N LEU A 139 -18.60 10.27 -18.51
CA LEU A 139 -17.98 8.95 -18.60
C LEU A 139 -19.02 7.84 -18.38
N ILE A 140 -19.84 7.95 -17.31
CA ILE A 140 -20.89 6.96 -17.02
C ILE A 140 -21.88 6.85 -18.20
N VAL A 141 -22.34 7.98 -18.73
CA VAL A 141 -23.25 8.02 -19.89
C VAL A 141 -22.58 7.36 -21.11
N TYR A 142 -21.33 7.71 -21.40
CA TYR A 142 -20.59 7.16 -22.53
C TYR A 142 -20.42 5.65 -22.41
N VAL A 143 -19.99 5.15 -21.23
CA VAL A 143 -19.77 3.71 -21.02
C VAL A 143 -21.07 2.92 -21.08
N LYS A 144 -22.19 3.46 -20.60
CA LYS A 144 -23.51 2.85 -20.73
C LYS A 144 -23.94 2.69 -22.18
N ALA A 145 -23.69 3.70 -23.01
CA ALA A 145 -24.00 3.67 -24.44
C ALA A 145 -23.00 2.82 -25.25
N ASN A 146 -21.81 2.57 -24.72
CA ASN A 146 -20.71 1.88 -25.41
C ASN A 146 -20.07 0.80 -24.51
N PRO A 147 -20.80 -0.23 -24.07
CA PRO A 147 -20.27 -1.26 -23.18
C PRO A 147 -19.07 -1.97 -23.81
N GLY A 148 -17.97 -2.12 -23.03
CA GLY A 148 -16.76 -2.80 -23.45
C GLY A 148 -15.87 -2.02 -24.45
N LYS A 149 -16.23 -0.80 -24.84
CA LYS A 149 -15.40 0.03 -25.75
C LYS A 149 -14.21 0.68 -25.06
N LEU A 150 -14.29 0.92 -23.76
CA LEU A 150 -13.17 1.40 -22.97
C LEU A 150 -12.54 0.27 -22.17
N ASN A 151 -11.23 0.36 -22.02
CA ASN A 151 -10.48 -0.48 -21.10
C ASN A 151 -9.97 0.36 -19.90
N TYR A 152 -9.80 -0.31 -18.76
CA TYR A 152 -9.13 0.30 -17.61
C TYR A 152 -7.96 -0.54 -17.15
N GLY A 153 -6.87 0.14 -16.82
CA GLY A 153 -5.69 -0.49 -16.25
C GLY A 153 -5.74 -0.58 -14.73
N SER A 154 -5.15 -1.63 -14.19
CA SER A 154 -4.96 -1.78 -12.75
C SER A 154 -3.54 -2.20 -12.40
N ALA A 155 -3.17 -2.08 -11.12
CA ALA A 155 -1.90 -2.59 -10.60
C ALA A 155 -1.86 -4.12 -10.48
N GLY A 156 -2.87 -4.80 -11.02
CA GLY A 156 -3.04 -6.25 -11.04
C GLY A 156 -4.37 -6.69 -10.44
N SER A 157 -4.82 -7.89 -10.81
CA SER A 157 -6.03 -8.49 -10.27
C SER A 157 -5.95 -8.59 -8.74
N GLY A 158 -7.02 -8.20 -8.03
CA GLY A 158 -7.07 -8.16 -6.57
C GLY A 158 -6.47 -6.91 -5.91
N THR A 159 -5.97 -5.94 -6.67
CA THR A 159 -5.58 -4.66 -6.09
C THR A 159 -6.80 -3.75 -5.89
N THR A 160 -6.66 -2.70 -5.07
CA THR A 160 -7.71 -1.67 -4.94
C THR A 160 -7.99 -0.95 -6.26
N HIS A 161 -7.00 -0.84 -7.14
CA HIS A 161 -7.20 -0.30 -8.49
C HIS A 161 -8.20 -1.13 -9.30
N HIS A 162 -8.10 -2.47 -9.21
CA HIS A 162 -9.06 -3.39 -9.83
C HIS A 162 -10.43 -3.30 -9.15
N LEU A 163 -10.48 -3.53 -7.81
CA LEU A 163 -11.74 -3.62 -7.08
C LEU A 163 -12.49 -2.28 -7.01
N ALA A 164 -11.79 -1.14 -7.05
CA ALA A 164 -12.42 0.18 -7.18
C ALA A 164 -13.18 0.31 -8.50
N ALA A 165 -12.59 -0.13 -9.61
CA ALA A 165 -13.25 -0.14 -10.90
C ALA A 165 -14.42 -1.14 -10.94
N GLU A 166 -14.27 -2.32 -10.35
CA GLU A 166 -15.35 -3.32 -10.29
C GLU A 166 -16.53 -2.80 -9.43
N LEU A 167 -16.26 -2.22 -8.27
CA LEU A 167 -17.31 -1.59 -7.45
C LEU A 167 -18.02 -0.47 -8.23
N PHE A 168 -17.26 0.37 -8.95
CA PHE A 168 -17.84 1.40 -9.79
C PHE A 168 -18.74 0.81 -10.89
N LYS A 169 -18.28 -0.24 -11.57
CA LYS A 169 -19.07 -0.95 -12.61
C LYS A 169 -20.38 -1.50 -12.06
N ILE A 170 -20.36 -2.11 -10.86
CA ILE A 170 -21.56 -2.63 -10.18
C ILE A 170 -22.53 -1.48 -9.88
N MET A 171 -22.06 -0.44 -9.19
CA MET A 171 -22.91 0.66 -8.73
C MET A 171 -23.49 1.48 -9.89
N THR A 172 -22.78 1.62 -10.99
CA THR A 172 -23.22 2.36 -12.17
C THR A 172 -23.89 1.49 -13.23
N LYS A 173 -23.86 0.16 -13.08
CA LYS A 173 -24.32 -0.82 -14.09
C LYS A 173 -23.65 -0.58 -15.45
N THR A 174 -22.33 -0.44 -15.44
CA THR A 174 -21.49 -0.21 -16.63
C THR A 174 -20.54 -1.38 -16.86
N PHE A 175 -19.96 -1.46 -18.05
CA PHE A 175 -18.96 -2.47 -18.38
C PHE A 175 -17.77 -1.87 -19.11
N MET A 176 -16.57 -2.12 -18.55
CA MET A 176 -15.27 -1.76 -19.11
C MET A 176 -14.35 -2.97 -19.04
N VAL A 177 -13.45 -3.11 -20.01
CA VAL A 177 -12.51 -4.23 -20.07
C VAL A 177 -11.34 -4.00 -19.09
N HIS A 178 -11.04 -4.98 -18.26
CA HIS A 178 -9.91 -4.91 -17.33
C HIS A 178 -8.60 -5.32 -18.00
N ILE A 179 -7.55 -4.52 -17.82
CA ILE A 179 -6.16 -4.80 -18.25
C ILE A 179 -5.26 -4.82 -17.00
N PRO A 180 -4.94 -6.01 -16.47
CA PRO A 180 -4.08 -6.12 -15.29
C PRO A 180 -2.60 -5.93 -15.62
N TYR A 181 -1.91 -5.11 -14.82
CA TYR A 181 -0.47 -4.92 -14.87
C TYR A 181 0.21 -5.55 -13.64
N ARG A 182 1.53 -5.73 -13.70
CA ARG A 182 2.31 -6.23 -12.55
C ARG A 182 2.62 -5.13 -11.52
N GLY A 183 1.78 -4.10 -11.40
CA GLY A 183 1.91 -2.97 -10.49
C GLY A 183 1.59 -1.63 -11.18
N ALA A 184 1.37 -0.56 -10.40
CA ALA A 184 1.10 0.78 -10.94
C ALA A 184 2.31 1.37 -11.69
N GLY A 185 3.54 0.98 -11.32
CA GLY A 185 4.74 1.40 -12.06
C GLY A 185 4.71 1.03 -13.54
N PRO A 186 4.53 -0.25 -13.90
CA PRO A 186 4.35 -0.68 -15.30
C PRO A 186 3.07 -0.17 -15.97
N LEU A 187 1.99 0.08 -15.23
CA LEU A 187 0.75 0.65 -15.78
C LEU A 187 0.94 2.09 -16.27
N MET A 188 1.65 2.91 -15.50
CA MET A 188 1.71 4.35 -15.75
C MET A 188 2.21 4.75 -17.14
N PRO A 189 3.31 4.18 -17.69
CA PRO A 189 3.75 4.46 -19.06
C PRO A 189 2.67 4.20 -20.11
N ASP A 190 1.94 3.08 -20.01
CA ASP A 190 0.90 2.71 -20.97
C ASP A 190 -0.33 3.60 -20.86
N LEU A 191 -0.70 4.02 -19.63
CA LEU A 191 -1.76 4.99 -19.41
C LEU A 191 -1.40 6.36 -19.99
N LEU A 192 -0.16 6.82 -19.82
CA LEU A 192 0.36 8.08 -20.39
C LEU A 192 0.50 8.03 -21.92
N ALA A 193 0.73 6.87 -22.49
CA ALA A 193 0.77 6.66 -23.94
C ALA A 193 -0.63 6.44 -24.55
N GLY A 194 -1.69 6.35 -23.72
CA GLY A 194 -3.06 6.11 -24.17
C GLY A 194 -3.32 4.69 -24.67
N GLN A 195 -2.46 3.71 -24.32
CA GLN A 195 -2.71 2.29 -24.58
C GLN A 195 -3.83 1.77 -23.68
N VAL A 196 -3.95 2.35 -22.48
CA VAL A 196 -5.07 2.17 -21.56
C VAL A 196 -5.87 3.47 -21.52
N ASP A 197 -7.21 3.36 -21.52
CA ASP A 197 -8.10 4.52 -21.61
C ASP A 197 -8.24 5.28 -20.29
N LEU A 198 -8.31 4.55 -19.19
CA LEU A 198 -8.47 5.09 -17.84
C LEU A 198 -7.90 4.16 -16.78
N ALA A 199 -7.80 4.69 -15.55
CA ALA A 199 -7.45 3.90 -14.37
C ALA A 199 -8.15 4.47 -13.11
N PHE A 200 -8.39 3.58 -12.14
CA PHE A 200 -8.72 3.94 -10.75
C PHE A 200 -7.42 3.85 -9.94
N ASP A 201 -6.49 4.76 -10.24
CA ASP A 201 -5.11 4.69 -9.76
C ASP A 201 -4.96 5.32 -8.36
N GLY A 202 -3.88 4.99 -7.64
CA GLY A 202 -3.54 5.67 -6.40
C GLY A 202 -3.12 7.12 -6.65
N LEU A 203 -3.65 8.07 -5.85
CA LEU A 203 -3.32 9.50 -6.06
C LEU A 203 -1.82 9.77 -5.95
N GLY A 204 -1.09 9.01 -5.12
CA GLY A 204 0.37 9.16 -4.98
C GLY A 204 1.17 8.96 -6.27
N THR A 205 0.69 8.11 -7.18
CA THR A 205 1.30 7.87 -8.50
C THR A 205 0.75 8.82 -9.57
N SER A 206 -0.54 9.15 -9.49
CA SER A 206 -1.21 9.99 -10.49
C SER A 206 -1.04 11.49 -10.26
N ALA A 207 -0.87 11.99 -9.02
CA ALA A 207 -0.80 13.43 -8.73
C ALA A 207 0.28 14.17 -9.53
N PRO A 208 1.52 13.67 -9.69
CA PRO A 208 2.52 14.32 -10.53
C PRO A 208 2.09 14.41 -12.00
N GLN A 209 1.42 13.39 -12.52
CA GLN A 209 0.97 13.33 -13.91
C GLN A 209 -0.22 14.25 -14.17
N ILE A 210 -1.13 14.35 -13.19
CA ILE A 210 -2.25 15.30 -13.21
C ILE A 210 -1.72 16.74 -13.17
N LYS A 211 -0.79 17.04 -12.26
CA LYS A 211 -0.14 18.35 -12.18
C LYS A 211 0.58 18.75 -13.47
N ALA A 212 1.17 17.77 -14.15
CA ALA A 212 1.82 17.98 -15.45
C ALA A 212 0.83 18.04 -16.65
N GLY A 213 -0.48 17.91 -16.42
CA GLY A 213 -1.51 17.90 -17.47
C GLY A 213 -1.50 16.65 -18.36
N LYS A 214 -0.77 15.61 -17.97
CA LYS A 214 -0.64 14.37 -18.75
C LYS A 214 -1.79 13.38 -18.50
N LEU A 215 -2.46 13.49 -17.36
CA LEU A 215 -3.68 12.76 -17.03
C LEU A 215 -4.75 13.74 -16.56
N ILE A 216 -6.01 13.43 -16.85
CA ILE A 216 -7.17 14.22 -16.46
C ILE A 216 -7.89 13.50 -15.32
N PRO A 217 -7.98 14.09 -14.12
CA PRO A 217 -8.74 13.53 -13.02
C PRO A 217 -10.25 13.83 -13.20
N LEU A 218 -11.08 12.81 -13.05
CA LEU A 218 -12.54 12.96 -13.11
C LEU A 218 -13.18 12.96 -11.72
N ALA A 219 -12.69 12.16 -10.80
CA ALA A 219 -13.19 12.10 -9.42
C ALA A 219 -12.19 11.40 -8.50
N VAL A 220 -12.24 11.71 -7.19
CA VAL A 220 -11.53 10.99 -6.13
C VAL A 220 -12.46 10.02 -5.42
N SER A 221 -11.91 8.91 -4.95
CA SER A 221 -12.68 7.78 -4.41
C SER A 221 -13.10 7.91 -2.94
N THR A 222 -12.69 8.99 -2.27
CA THR A 222 -13.01 9.27 -0.87
C THR A 222 -14.34 10.03 -0.73
N MET A 223 -14.93 10.02 0.48
CA MET A 223 -16.16 10.75 0.77
C MET A 223 -15.99 12.28 0.80
N VAL A 224 -14.75 12.74 0.96
CA VAL A 224 -14.39 14.17 0.91
C VAL A 224 -13.37 14.42 -0.19
N ARG A 225 -13.39 15.61 -0.78
CA ARG A 225 -12.41 16.01 -1.79
C ARG A 225 -11.00 16.04 -1.20
N ASN A 226 -10.01 15.74 -2.03
CA ASN A 226 -8.62 15.76 -1.59
C ASN A 226 -8.03 17.18 -1.73
N PRO A 227 -7.28 17.68 -0.74
CA PRO A 227 -6.67 19.02 -0.79
C PRO A 227 -5.72 19.25 -1.97
N VAL A 228 -5.09 18.18 -2.52
CA VAL A 228 -4.23 18.28 -3.71
C VAL A 228 -5.06 18.52 -4.98
N LEU A 229 -6.33 18.10 -4.99
CA LEU A 229 -7.26 18.22 -6.11
C LEU A 229 -8.58 18.86 -5.66
N PRO A 230 -8.60 20.10 -5.12
CA PRO A 230 -9.78 20.69 -4.47
C PRO A 230 -10.96 20.90 -5.42
N ASN A 231 -10.70 21.02 -6.71
CA ASN A 231 -11.72 21.20 -7.75
C ASN A 231 -12.22 19.88 -8.34
N VAL A 232 -11.61 18.75 -8.00
CA VAL A 232 -12.02 17.42 -8.47
C VAL A 232 -13.06 16.88 -7.50
N PRO A 233 -14.29 16.54 -7.95
CA PRO A 233 -15.34 16.02 -7.08
C PRO A 233 -14.98 14.62 -6.55
N THR A 234 -15.67 14.19 -5.51
CA THR A 234 -15.67 12.78 -5.14
C THR A 234 -16.55 11.97 -6.09
N VAL A 235 -16.32 10.66 -6.19
CA VAL A 235 -17.20 9.76 -6.96
C VAL A 235 -18.62 9.81 -6.41
N ASN A 236 -18.76 9.97 -5.08
CA ASN A 236 -20.06 10.13 -4.41
C ASN A 236 -20.77 11.42 -4.84
N GLU A 237 -20.08 12.58 -4.85
CA GLU A 237 -20.62 13.88 -5.35
C GLU A 237 -20.95 13.79 -6.84
N ALA A 238 -20.16 13.05 -7.60
CA ALA A 238 -20.28 12.91 -9.04
C ALA A 238 -21.34 11.90 -9.50
N GLY A 239 -22.31 11.56 -8.65
CA GLY A 239 -23.51 10.80 -9.02
C GLY A 239 -23.43 9.28 -8.75
N VAL A 240 -22.48 8.81 -7.92
CA VAL A 240 -22.43 7.42 -7.45
C VAL A 240 -22.50 7.39 -5.91
N PRO A 241 -23.70 7.61 -5.33
CA PRO A 241 -23.87 7.74 -3.89
C PRO A 241 -23.40 6.50 -3.13
N GLY A 242 -22.64 6.71 -2.04
CA GLY A 242 -22.11 5.63 -1.20
C GLY A 242 -20.84 4.96 -1.75
N TYR A 243 -20.29 5.42 -2.85
CA TYR A 243 -19.00 4.93 -3.33
C TYR A 243 -17.86 5.45 -2.46
N GLU A 244 -17.11 4.53 -1.86
CA GLU A 244 -15.91 4.85 -1.08
C GLU A 244 -14.88 3.72 -1.20
N VAL A 245 -13.69 4.08 -1.68
CA VAL A 245 -12.51 3.22 -1.71
C VAL A 245 -11.29 4.01 -1.25
N ARG A 246 -10.50 3.42 -0.34
CA ARG A 246 -9.19 3.94 0.06
C ARG A 246 -8.14 2.85 -0.06
N THR A 247 -7.02 3.19 -0.64
CA THR A 247 -5.80 2.39 -0.52
C THR A 247 -5.10 2.78 0.78
N TRP A 248 -4.49 1.82 1.45
CA TRP A 248 -3.57 2.09 2.54
C TRP A 248 -2.34 1.20 2.42
N TYR A 249 -1.22 1.74 2.86
CA TYR A 249 0.07 1.06 2.92
C TYR A 249 0.48 0.89 4.37
N ALA A 250 1.07 -0.24 4.71
CA ALA A 250 1.35 -0.54 6.10
C ALA A 250 2.59 -1.42 6.27
N ILE A 251 3.08 -1.45 7.49
CA ILE A 251 4.23 -2.25 7.90
C ILE A 251 3.74 -3.40 8.77
N TRP A 252 4.22 -4.59 8.47
CA TRP A 252 4.05 -5.80 9.26
C TRP A 252 5.40 -6.37 9.66
N ALA A 253 5.47 -6.92 10.88
CA ALA A 253 6.48 -7.88 11.26
C ALA A 253 6.10 -9.27 10.77
N LEU A 254 7.06 -10.16 10.67
CA LEU A 254 6.81 -11.58 10.47
C LEU A 254 6.36 -12.22 11.78
N LYS A 255 5.50 -13.22 11.71
CA LYS A 255 5.01 -13.93 12.89
C LYS A 255 6.17 -14.54 13.68
N GLY A 256 6.26 -14.24 14.99
CA GLY A 256 7.35 -14.68 15.85
C GLY A 256 8.50 -13.67 16.02
N THR A 257 8.47 -12.52 15.33
CA THR A 257 9.42 -11.42 15.61
C THR A 257 9.35 -11.02 17.09
N PRO A 258 10.48 -10.85 17.81
CA PRO A 258 10.48 -10.45 19.22
C PRO A 258 9.67 -9.18 19.50
N LYS A 259 8.91 -9.16 20.58
CA LYS A 259 7.96 -8.07 20.89
C LYS A 259 8.64 -6.72 21.12
N ASP A 260 9.76 -6.70 21.79
CA ASP A 260 10.58 -5.50 22.01
C ASP A 260 11.06 -4.88 20.70
N ILE A 261 11.42 -5.70 19.70
CA ILE A 261 11.78 -5.26 18.35
C ILE A 261 10.55 -4.72 17.62
N GLN A 262 9.39 -5.36 17.74
CA GLN A 262 8.14 -4.86 17.15
C GLN A 262 7.76 -3.50 17.72
N GLU A 263 7.81 -3.34 19.05
CA GLU A 263 7.52 -2.08 19.74
C GLU A 263 8.50 -0.97 19.35
N ARG A 264 9.78 -1.31 19.24
CA ARG A 264 10.79 -0.36 18.79
C ARG A 264 10.53 0.08 17.35
N MET A 265 10.31 -0.86 16.43
CA MET A 265 9.99 -0.51 15.04
C MET A 265 8.74 0.37 14.95
N TYR A 266 7.67 0.05 15.69
CA TYR A 266 6.47 0.87 15.73
C TYR A 266 6.78 2.32 16.14
N LYS A 267 7.54 2.51 17.23
CA LYS A 267 7.92 3.85 17.72
C LYS A 267 8.74 4.62 16.67
N GLU A 268 9.75 3.98 16.09
CA GLU A 268 10.61 4.60 15.08
C GLU A 268 9.84 4.96 13.80
N VAL A 269 8.92 4.09 13.36
CA VAL A 269 8.04 4.37 12.23
C VAL A 269 7.14 5.58 12.50
N VAL A 270 6.53 5.66 13.69
CA VAL A 270 5.68 6.80 14.08
C VAL A 270 6.49 8.09 14.12
N ILE A 271 7.72 8.07 14.66
CA ILE A 271 8.61 9.22 14.65
C ILE A 271 8.95 9.65 13.23
N ALA A 272 9.33 8.68 12.36
CA ALA A 272 9.65 8.94 10.96
C ALA A 272 8.50 9.61 10.20
N MET A 273 7.28 9.05 10.33
CA MET A 273 6.08 9.56 9.65
C MET A 273 5.68 10.97 10.12
N ASN A 274 6.04 11.35 11.34
CA ASN A 274 5.74 12.66 11.90
C ASN A 274 6.78 13.73 11.56
N GLN A 275 7.87 13.40 10.86
CA GLN A 275 8.85 14.40 10.43
C GLN A 275 8.24 15.34 9.37
N PRO A 276 8.48 16.65 9.47
CA PRO A 276 7.81 17.66 8.63
C PRO A 276 8.03 17.46 7.13
N ASP A 277 9.24 17.06 6.74
CA ASP A 277 9.60 16.83 5.34
C ASP A 277 8.88 15.60 4.75
N LEU A 278 8.77 14.51 5.53
CA LEU A 278 8.02 13.34 5.08
C LEU A 278 6.51 13.63 4.98
N LYS A 279 5.95 14.32 5.97
CA LYS A 279 4.55 14.79 5.93
C LYS A 279 4.29 15.64 4.69
N LYS A 280 5.20 16.56 4.37
CA LYS A 280 5.07 17.42 3.18
C LYS A 280 5.07 16.60 1.89
N ILE A 281 6.03 15.67 1.73
CA ILE A 281 6.10 14.79 0.56
C ILE A 281 4.80 14.00 0.38
N TRP A 282 4.27 13.42 1.45
CA TRP A 282 3.05 12.62 1.39
C TRP A 282 1.78 13.46 1.19
N ALA A 283 1.72 14.66 1.79
CA ALA A 283 0.63 15.60 1.55
C ALA A 283 0.56 16.04 0.08
N GLU A 284 1.71 16.29 -0.58
CA GLU A 284 1.78 16.60 -2.00
C GLU A 284 1.30 15.45 -2.90
N GLN A 285 1.30 14.23 -2.37
CA GLN A 285 0.76 13.02 -3.01
C GLN A 285 -0.70 12.74 -2.61
N GLY A 286 -1.32 13.63 -1.85
CA GLY A 286 -2.70 13.51 -1.39
C GLY A 286 -2.93 12.44 -0.33
N ALA A 287 -1.88 12.03 0.37
CA ALA A 287 -1.95 10.99 1.39
C ALA A 287 -2.13 11.58 2.80
N ASP A 288 -2.94 10.91 3.61
CA ASP A 288 -3.04 11.12 5.05
C ASP A 288 -2.03 10.20 5.76
N VAL A 289 -1.31 10.77 6.74
CA VAL A 289 -0.37 10.00 7.58
C VAL A 289 -1.15 9.06 8.48
N GLY A 290 -0.67 7.81 8.59
CA GLY A 290 -1.22 6.79 9.50
C GLY A 290 -0.68 6.90 10.92
N GLY A 291 -0.15 5.79 11.45
CA GLY A 291 0.47 5.74 12.79
C GLY A 291 -0.43 5.11 13.85
N MET A 292 -1.53 4.49 13.47
CA MET A 292 -2.41 3.82 14.42
C MET A 292 -1.67 2.69 15.19
N PRO A 293 -2.03 2.44 16.46
CA PRO A 293 -1.46 1.36 17.24
C PRO A 293 -1.68 -0.03 16.62
N PRO A 294 -0.79 -1.01 16.87
CA PRO A 294 -0.89 -2.37 16.29
C PRO A 294 -2.24 -3.04 16.52
N VAL A 295 -2.85 -2.85 17.70
CA VAL A 295 -4.16 -3.43 18.03
C VAL A 295 -5.29 -2.85 17.18
N GLU A 296 -5.23 -1.55 16.88
CA GLU A 296 -6.22 -0.89 16.01
C GLU A 296 -5.99 -1.29 14.56
N PHE A 297 -4.73 -1.41 14.15
CA PHE A 297 -4.41 -1.89 12.81
C PHE A 297 -4.88 -3.34 12.60
N ALA A 298 -4.74 -4.22 13.59
CA ALA A 298 -5.30 -5.58 13.53
C ALA A 298 -6.83 -5.59 13.34
N LYS A 299 -7.55 -4.66 14.01
CA LYS A 299 -9.00 -4.51 13.82
C LYS A 299 -9.33 -4.03 12.41
N LEU A 300 -8.57 -3.06 11.89
CA LEU A 300 -8.73 -2.59 10.51
C LEU A 300 -8.54 -3.73 9.51
N VAL A 301 -7.47 -4.54 9.65
CA VAL A 301 -7.21 -5.70 8.79
C VAL A 301 -8.43 -6.62 8.72
N ARG A 302 -9.01 -6.99 9.87
CA ARG A 302 -10.20 -7.86 9.92
C ARG A 302 -11.43 -7.24 9.28
N SER A 303 -11.66 -5.96 9.52
CA SER A 303 -12.79 -5.24 8.91
C SER A 303 -12.64 -5.15 7.39
N GLU A 304 -11.43 -4.92 6.89
CA GLU A 304 -11.13 -4.88 5.47
C GLU A 304 -11.28 -6.27 4.81
N ILE A 305 -10.80 -7.35 5.45
CA ILE A 305 -11.03 -8.72 4.96
C ILE A 305 -12.53 -8.96 4.78
N THR A 306 -13.35 -8.62 5.78
CA THR A 306 -14.81 -8.78 5.72
C THR A 306 -15.46 -7.93 4.64
N LYS A 307 -15.08 -6.66 4.53
CA LYS A 307 -15.56 -5.71 3.52
C LYS A 307 -15.27 -6.24 2.11
N TRP A 308 -14.02 -6.59 1.86
CA TRP A 308 -13.60 -7.00 0.52
C TRP A 308 -14.10 -8.37 0.11
N ALA A 309 -14.32 -9.29 1.07
CA ALA A 309 -14.99 -10.56 0.79
C ALA A 309 -16.38 -10.36 0.17
N LYS A 310 -17.14 -9.36 0.68
CA LYS A 310 -18.44 -8.99 0.10
C LYS A 310 -18.29 -8.43 -1.30
N VAL A 311 -17.37 -7.48 -1.52
CA VAL A 311 -17.15 -6.86 -2.84
C VAL A 311 -16.69 -7.90 -3.87
N VAL A 312 -15.75 -8.78 -3.53
CA VAL A 312 -15.29 -9.88 -4.41
C VAL A 312 -16.45 -10.77 -4.81
N LYS A 313 -17.30 -11.16 -3.85
CA LYS A 313 -18.46 -12.00 -4.12
C LYS A 313 -19.49 -11.31 -5.04
N GLU A 314 -19.79 -10.04 -4.80
CA GLU A 314 -20.80 -9.28 -5.55
C GLU A 314 -20.32 -8.88 -6.95
N SER A 315 -19.01 -8.60 -7.11
CA SER A 315 -18.42 -8.26 -8.41
C SER A 315 -18.21 -9.47 -9.31
N GLY A 316 -18.13 -10.67 -8.74
CA GLY A 316 -17.67 -11.85 -9.48
C GLY A 316 -16.20 -11.73 -9.91
N ALA A 317 -15.43 -10.81 -9.30
CA ALA A 317 -14.02 -10.62 -9.60
C ALA A 317 -13.23 -11.92 -9.39
N GLN A 318 -12.39 -12.23 -10.33
CA GLN A 318 -11.54 -13.43 -10.30
C GLN A 318 -10.10 -13.04 -10.59
N VAL A 319 -9.18 -13.87 -10.17
CA VAL A 319 -7.79 -13.80 -10.65
C VAL A 319 -7.69 -14.60 -11.92
N ASP A 320 -7.02 -14.03 -12.92
CA ASP A 320 -6.67 -14.76 -14.13
C ASP A 320 -5.71 -15.89 -13.72
N ASN A 321 -6.08 -17.13 -14.03
CA ASN A 321 -5.29 -18.33 -13.73
C ASN A 321 -4.06 -18.41 -14.62
#